data_5dd5fe02b921e35208b10895e8b979e4
#
_entry.id   5dd5fe02b921e35208b10895e8b979e4
#
_cell.length_a   1.000
_cell.length_b   1.000
_cell.length_c   1.000
_cell.angle_alpha   90.00
_cell.angle_beta   90.00
_cell.angle_gamma   90.00
#
_symmetry.space_group_name_H-M   'P 1'
#
loop_
_entity.id
_entity.type
_entity.pdbx_description
1 polymer ?
#
loop_
_entity_poly.entity_id
_entity_poly.type
_entity_poly.pdbx_seq_one_letter_code
_entity_poly.pdbx_strand_id
1 'polypeptide(L)'
;GRTTTAELDSLDVILFKRSNMNFVRTSHYPPTERFLEYCDRYGIYVESETAVCFVDTYRQKNYAPGKTQDSAEFTPRYLSQCREMVKSFRSHPSILFWSIGNESVYGTNFQQCWDWVKATDKTRPVIFSYPGSVGEKKPVYDILSMHYQDVNGNLNQWNRSTHGFQGEGIPALFDEWAHPACYTYATLQEDPNIREFWGHSIERMWSGLFDAPGGLGGAIWGYVDETFMLPEPKVGTAFWKEFARTAKPEDYQGKCVGYGEWGIVDVWRREKPEFWATKKAYSPVRLMTTEVASFLSGQRLLLPLYNRFDHTDLDEIKIRYTYKGVEKELPAPSIAPHQKGLLVIPAEAWQEGELLSICFY
;
A
#
# COMPACT_ATOMS: atom_id res chain seq x y z
N GLY A 1 6.15 -0.55 -15.33
CA GLY A 1 6.66 0.39 -16.34
C GLY A 1 6.94 -0.27 -17.68
N ARG A 2 7.43 0.48 -18.66
CA ARG A 2 7.72 -0.05 -20.02
C ARG A 2 8.78 -1.14 -20.07
N THR A 3 9.55 -1.28 -19.01
CA THR A 3 10.66 -2.24 -18.88
C THR A 3 10.33 -3.44 -18.00
N THR A 4 9.14 -3.51 -17.43
CA THR A 4 8.71 -4.68 -16.66
C THR A 4 8.42 -5.85 -17.58
N THR A 5 8.78 -7.05 -17.14
CA THR A 5 8.46 -8.30 -17.86
C THR A 5 7.14 -8.87 -17.34
N ALA A 6 6.57 -9.84 -18.07
CA ALA A 6 5.35 -10.52 -17.64
C ALA A 6 5.55 -11.26 -16.31
N GLU A 7 6.73 -11.83 -16.12
CA GLU A 7 7.11 -12.53 -14.90
C GLU A 7 7.16 -11.58 -13.70
N LEU A 8 7.71 -10.38 -13.87
CA LEU A 8 7.76 -9.38 -12.80
C LEU A 8 6.37 -8.84 -12.48
N ASP A 9 5.55 -8.52 -13.49
CA ASP A 9 4.17 -8.06 -13.27
C ASP A 9 3.36 -9.12 -12.49
N SER A 10 3.51 -10.40 -12.84
CA SER A 10 2.87 -11.51 -12.12
C SER A 10 3.40 -11.68 -10.71
N LEU A 11 4.73 -11.63 -10.54
CA LEU A 11 5.37 -11.79 -9.23
C LEU A 11 4.95 -10.68 -8.27
N ASP A 12 4.89 -9.43 -8.75
CA ASP A 12 4.47 -8.29 -7.92
C ASP A 12 3.05 -8.51 -7.37
N VAL A 13 2.11 -8.91 -8.22
CA VAL A 13 0.73 -9.17 -7.81
C VAL A 13 0.61 -10.36 -6.83
N ILE A 14 1.40 -11.41 -7.05
CA ILE A 14 1.47 -12.56 -6.12
C ILE A 14 2.03 -12.11 -4.76
N LEU A 15 3.06 -11.27 -4.74
CA LEU A 15 3.64 -10.75 -3.51
C LEU A 15 2.67 -9.84 -2.76
N PHE A 16 1.85 -9.04 -3.46
CA PHE A 16 0.76 -8.30 -2.81
C PHE A 16 -0.18 -9.24 -2.05
N LYS A 17 -0.65 -10.29 -2.68
CA LYS A 17 -1.51 -11.28 -2.02
C LYS A 17 -0.82 -11.95 -0.82
N ARG A 18 0.44 -12.32 -0.97
CA ARG A 18 1.21 -12.99 0.08
C ARG A 18 1.46 -12.11 1.30
N SER A 19 1.49 -10.79 1.12
CA SER A 19 1.63 -9.80 2.21
C SER A 19 0.29 -9.28 2.75
N ASN A 20 -0.84 -9.90 2.37
CA ASN A 20 -2.19 -9.48 2.73
C ASN A 20 -2.59 -8.10 2.20
N MET A 21 -1.88 -7.58 1.20
CA MET A 21 -2.31 -6.38 0.48
C MET A 21 -3.41 -6.73 -0.54
N ASN A 22 -4.43 -5.90 -0.59
CA ASN A 22 -5.54 -6.06 -1.55
C ASN A 22 -5.72 -4.84 -2.46
N PHE A 23 -4.86 -3.82 -2.32
CA PHE A 23 -4.95 -2.56 -3.02
C PHE A 23 -3.56 -2.09 -3.45
N VAL A 24 -3.47 -1.48 -4.63
CA VAL A 24 -2.25 -0.86 -5.16
C VAL A 24 -2.59 0.45 -5.86
N ARG A 25 -1.78 1.47 -5.63
CA ARG A 25 -1.75 2.70 -6.43
C ARG A 25 -0.60 2.64 -7.43
N THR A 26 -0.90 2.93 -8.69
CA THR A 26 0.11 2.95 -9.75
C THR A 26 0.76 4.32 -9.85
N SER A 27 1.57 4.65 -8.90
CA SER A 27 2.27 5.93 -8.80
C SER A 27 3.48 5.97 -9.73
N HIS A 28 3.72 6.99 -10.49
CA HIS A 28 2.87 8.15 -10.82
C HIS A 28 2.62 8.13 -12.34
N TYR A 29 2.10 7.04 -12.85
CA TYR A 29 1.76 6.83 -14.26
C TYR A 29 0.95 5.54 -14.44
N PRO A 30 0.20 5.42 -15.53
CA PRO A 30 -0.58 4.21 -15.79
C PRO A 30 0.31 2.96 -15.89
N PRO A 31 -0.16 1.81 -15.39
CA PRO A 31 0.59 0.55 -15.42
C PRO A 31 0.60 -0.08 -16.83
N THR A 32 1.21 -1.26 -16.95
CA THR A 32 1.02 -2.10 -18.12
C THR A 32 -0.36 -2.76 -18.11
N GLU A 33 -0.92 -3.06 -19.28
CA GLU A 33 -2.17 -3.80 -19.39
C GLU A 33 -2.07 -5.18 -18.70
N ARG A 34 -0.96 -5.90 -18.92
CA ARG A 34 -0.70 -7.19 -18.27
C ARG A 34 -0.73 -7.12 -16.73
N PHE A 35 -0.21 -6.06 -16.16
CA PHE A 35 -0.29 -5.88 -14.70
C PHE A 35 -1.74 -5.80 -14.24
N LEU A 36 -2.59 -5.08 -14.97
CA LEU A 36 -4.02 -5.00 -14.69
C LEU A 36 -4.72 -6.34 -14.87
N GLU A 37 -4.38 -7.11 -15.91
CA GLU A 37 -4.89 -8.47 -16.10
C GLU A 37 -4.57 -9.38 -14.91
N TYR A 38 -3.36 -9.28 -14.36
CA TYR A 38 -3.03 -10.00 -13.13
C TYR A 38 -3.80 -9.48 -11.91
N CYS A 39 -3.98 -8.17 -11.78
CA CYS A 39 -4.81 -7.60 -10.71
C CYS A 39 -6.27 -8.09 -10.82
N ASP A 40 -6.84 -8.11 -12.02
CA ASP A 40 -8.18 -8.67 -12.28
C ASP A 40 -8.27 -10.12 -11.87
N ARG A 41 -7.27 -10.92 -12.27
CA ARG A 41 -7.24 -12.37 -11.99
C ARG A 41 -7.08 -12.70 -10.52
N TYR A 42 -6.24 -11.96 -9.81
CA TYR A 42 -5.90 -12.24 -8.41
C TYR A 42 -6.71 -11.42 -7.40
N GLY A 43 -7.59 -10.54 -7.87
CA GLY A 43 -8.44 -9.72 -7.00
C GLY A 43 -7.66 -8.67 -6.22
N ILE A 44 -6.80 -7.91 -6.89
CA ILE A 44 -6.13 -6.72 -6.35
C ILE A 44 -6.83 -5.48 -6.87
N TYR A 45 -7.33 -4.65 -5.99
CA TYR A 45 -7.89 -3.35 -6.33
C TYR A 45 -6.81 -2.37 -6.77
N VAL A 46 -7.14 -1.52 -7.73
CA VAL A 46 -6.18 -0.60 -8.34
C VAL A 46 -6.71 0.83 -8.33
N GLU A 47 -5.89 1.75 -7.87
CA GLU A 47 -5.95 3.16 -8.19
C GLU A 47 -5.05 3.41 -9.40
N SER A 48 -5.65 3.69 -10.55
CA SER A 48 -4.89 3.99 -11.77
C SER A 48 -4.66 5.49 -11.89
N GLU A 49 -3.39 5.89 -11.94
CA GLU A 49 -2.98 7.30 -11.91
C GLU A 49 -2.43 7.81 -13.23
N THR A 50 -2.73 9.05 -13.56
CA THR A 50 -2.15 9.76 -14.71
C THR A 50 -0.71 10.16 -14.45
N ALA A 51 0.08 10.37 -15.51
CA ALA A 51 1.47 10.81 -15.41
C ALA A 51 1.61 12.32 -15.19
N VAL A 52 0.78 12.91 -14.32
CA VAL A 52 0.81 14.34 -13.96
C VAL A 52 1.16 14.48 -12.48
N CYS A 53 2.38 14.94 -12.21
CA CYS A 53 2.95 14.93 -10.88
C CYS A 53 3.76 16.19 -10.60
N PHE A 54 3.69 16.71 -9.35
CA PHE A 54 4.47 17.83 -8.83
C PHE A 54 4.32 19.15 -9.60
N VAL A 55 3.15 19.41 -10.16
CA VAL A 55 2.90 20.67 -10.90
C VAL A 55 2.86 21.86 -9.94
N ASP A 56 3.71 22.84 -10.21
CA ASP A 56 3.86 24.08 -9.43
C ASP A 56 4.16 23.89 -7.93
N THR A 57 4.89 22.83 -7.56
CA THR A 57 5.31 22.57 -6.18
C THR A 57 6.73 23.04 -5.89
N TYR A 58 7.09 23.07 -4.61
CA TYR A 58 8.43 23.41 -4.13
C TYR A 58 9.55 22.48 -4.64
N ARG A 59 9.19 21.30 -5.15
CA ARG A 59 10.14 20.33 -5.70
C ARG A 59 10.76 20.82 -7.02
N GLN A 60 10.14 21.81 -7.65
CA GLN A 60 10.64 22.41 -8.89
C GLN A 60 11.63 23.57 -8.58
N LYS A 61 12.72 23.27 -7.92
CA LYS A 61 13.78 24.24 -7.67
C LYS A 61 14.32 24.76 -9.01
N ASN A 62 14.43 26.08 -9.14
CA ASN A 62 14.88 26.81 -10.33
C ASN A 62 13.88 26.82 -11.51
N TYR A 63 12.67 26.36 -11.32
CA TYR A 63 11.61 26.49 -12.30
C TYR A 63 10.72 27.68 -11.94
N ALA A 64 10.58 28.61 -12.86
CA ALA A 64 9.56 29.66 -12.71
C ALA A 64 8.19 28.97 -12.79
N PRO A 65 7.31 29.12 -11.77
CA PRO A 65 6.01 28.49 -11.81
C PRO A 65 5.27 28.87 -13.08
N GLY A 66 5.05 27.90 -13.96
CA GLY A 66 4.42 28.15 -15.26
C GLY A 66 2.91 28.20 -15.20
N LYS A 67 2.32 27.92 -14.03
CA LYS A 67 0.87 27.79 -13.82
C LYS A 67 0.20 26.94 -14.91
N THR A 68 0.86 25.86 -15.30
CA THR A 68 0.37 24.99 -16.38
C THR A 68 -1.01 24.41 -16.05
N GLN A 69 -1.31 24.22 -14.76
CA GLN A 69 -2.59 23.73 -14.26
C GLN A 69 -3.75 24.71 -14.55
N ASP A 70 -3.47 25.98 -14.82
CA ASP A 70 -4.50 27.00 -15.14
C ASP A 70 -4.38 27.54 -16.57
N SER A 71 -3.34 27.18 -17.30
CA SER A 71 -3.10 27.65 -18.66
C SER A 71 -3.90 26.85 -19.69
N ALA A 72 -4.74 27.53 -20.47
CA ALA A 72 -5.54 26.90 -21.53
C ALA A 72 -4.69 26.21 -22.61
N GLU A 73 -3.47 26.70 -22.83
CA GLU A 73 -2.52 26.08 -23.77
C GLU A 73 -2.16 24.64 -23.36
N PHE A 74 -2.12 24.36 -22.06
CA PHE A 74 -1.77 23.03 -21.54
C PHE A 74 -2.98 22.09 -21.38
N THR A 75 -4.21 22.58 -21.47
CA THR A 75 -5.43 21.77 -21.33
C THR A 75 -5.42 20.51 -22.18
N PRO A 76 -5.04 20.52 -23.48
CA PRO A 76 -5.01 19.31 -24.29
C PRO A 76 -4.05 18.24 -23.75
N ARG A 77 -2.92 18.64 -23.13
CA ARG A 77 -1.93 17.74 -22.56
C ARG A 77 -2.44 17.05 -21.31
N TYR A 78 -3.09 17.80 -20.41
CA TYR A 78 -3.72 17.23 -19.21
C TYR A 78 -4.83 16.26 -19.60
N LEU A 79 -5.73 16.67 -20.49
CA LEU A 79 -6.83 15.84 -20.94
C LEU A 79 -6.36 14.58 -21.67
N SER A 80 -5.29 14.63 -22.46
CA SER A 80 -4.78 13.45 -23.16
C SER A 80 -4.36 12.35 -22.18
N GLN A 81 -3.69 12.70 -21.06
CA GLN A 81 -3.30 11.73 -20.04
C GLN A 81 -4.51 10.99 -19.47
N CYS A 82 -5.54 11.74 -19.05
CA CYS A 82 -6.76 11.13 -18.54
C CYS A 82 -7.50 10.30 -19.59
N ARG A 83 -7.59 10.82 -20.82
CA ARG A 83 -8.31 10.15 -21.91
C ARG A 83 -7.66 8.83 -22.31
N GLU A 84 -6.36 8.81 -22.43
CA GLU A 84 -5.62 7.61 -22.78
C GLU A 84 -5.75 6.56 -21.68
N MET A 85 -5.56 6.93 -20.42
CA MET A 85 -5.71 6.04 -19.27
C MET A 85 -7.11 5.42 -19.19
N VAL A 86 -8.14 6.25 -19.13
CA VAL A 86 -9.52 5.76 -18.97
C VAL A 86 -9.99 4.95 -20.17
N LYS A 87 -9.70 5.39 -21.39
CA LYS A 87 -10.10 4.65 -22.59
C LYS A 87 -9.41 3.29 -22.72
N SER A 88 -8.14 3.22 -22.35
CA SER A 88 -7.38 1.97 -22.41
C SER A 88 -7.80 0.97 -21.34
N PHE A 89 -8.12 1.45 -20.13
CA PHE A 89 -8.19 0.56 -18.97
C PHE A 89 -9.57 0.44 -18.32
N ARG A 90 -10.60 1.15 -18.79
CA ARG A 90 -11.95 1.10 -18.19
C ARG A 90 -12.62 -0.28 -18.18
N SER A 91 -12.13 -1.23 -18.99
CA SER A 91 -12.63 -2.60 -19.01
C SER A 91 -12.08 -3.47 -17.88
N HIS A 92 -11.06 -3.02 -17.15
CA HIS A 92 -10.48 -3.76 -16.03
C HIS A 92 -11.32 -3.60 -14.76
N PRO A 93 -11.91 -4.68 -14.23
CA PRO A 93 -12.73 -4.61 -13.01
C PRO A 93 -11.91 -4.33 -11.75
N SER A 94 -10.61 -4.59 -11.77
CA SER A 94 -9.71 -4.29 -10.65
C SER A 94 -9.56 -2.80 -10.38
N ILE A 95 -9.73 -1.94 -11.38
CA ILE A 95 -9.63 -0.49 -11.19
C ILE A 95 -10.85 0.02 -10.43
N LEU A 96 -10.63 0.50 -9.22
CA LEU A 96 -11.66 1.12 -8.39
C LEU A 96 -11.71 2.64 -8.52
N PHE A 97 -10.54 3.28 -8.72
CA PHE A 97 -10.40 4.73 -8.70
C PHE A 97 -9.59 5.21 -9.89
N TRP A 98 -9.96 6.38 -10.40
CA TRP A 98 -9.16 7.14 -11.36
C TRP A 98 -8.46 8.30 -10.63
N SER A 99 -7.12 8.28 -10.57
CA SER A 99 -6.34 9.39 -10.03
C SER A 99 -5.91 10.32 -11.16
N ILE A 100 -6.26 11.61 -11.03
CA ILE A 100 -6.02 12.62 -12.08
C ILE A 100 -4.69 13.36 -11.90
N GLY A 101 -3.95 13.10 -10.84
CA GLY A 101 -2.64 13.69 -10.63
C GLY A 101 -2.13 13.50 -9.20
N ASN A 102 -0.84 13.78 -9.01
CA ASN A 102 -0.17 13.65 -7.72
C ASN A 102 0.45 14.96 -7.25
N GLU A 103 0.34 15.25 -5.94
CA GLU A 103 1.03 16.33 -5.20
C GLU A 103 1.24 17.61 -6.02
N SER A 104 0.19 18.09 -6.63
CA SER A 104 0.22 19.25 -7.50
C SER A 104 -0.70 20.35 -6.96
N VAL A 105 -0.43 21.58 -7.37
CA VAL A 105 -1.38 22.68 -7.12
C VAL A 105 -2.61 22.47 -7.99
N TYR A 106 -3.78 22.40 -7.37
CA TYR A 106 -5.04 22.20 -8.09
C TYR A 106 -5.39 23.43 -8.96
N GLY A 107 -5.85 23.16 -10.17
CA GLY A 107 -6.21 24.22 -11.10
C GLY A 107 -7.25 23.80 -12.13
N THR A 108 -7.55 24.71 -13.05
CA THR A 108 -8.60 24.54 -14.06
C THR A 108 -8.42 23.29 -14.92
N ASN A 109 -7.17 22.91 -15.25
CA ASN A 109 -6.91 21.75 -16.07
C ASN A 109 -7.19 20.43 -15.34
N PHE A 110 -6.94 20.37 -14.03
CA PHE A 110 -7.37 19.22 -13.22
C PHE A 110 -8.88 19.12 -13.10
N GLN A 111 -9.57 20.28 -12.95
CA GLN A 111 -11.03 20.31 -12.97
C GLN A 111 -11.59 19.78 -14.29
N GLN A 112 -11.02 20.17 -15.43
CA GLN A 112 -11.44 19.65 -16.74
C GLN A 112 -11.15 18.15 -16.89
N CYS A 113 -10.06 17.64 -16.30
CA CYS A 113 -9.81 16.20 -16.23
C CYS A 113 -10.90 15.48 -15.46
N TRP A 114 -11.25 15.98 -14.26
CA TRP A 114 -12.33 15.42 -13.45
C TRP A 114 -13.67 15.42 -14.21
N ASP A 115 -14.05 16.56 -14.79
CA ASP A 115 -15.29 16.71 -15.56
C ASP A 115 -15.37 15.69 -16.69
N TRP A 116 -14.26 15.53 -17.43
CA TRP A 116 -14.19 14.59 -18.55
C TRP A 116 -14.27 13.13 -18.08
N VAL A 117 -13.56 12.77 -17.01
CA VAL A 117 -13.60 11.40 -16.47
C VAL A 117 -15.02 11.08 -16.00
N LYS A 118 -15.66 11.95 -15.23
CA LYS A 118 -17.03 11.75 -14.73
C LYS A 118 -18.08 11.68 -15.84
N ALA A 119 -17.87 12.41 -16.94
CA ALA A 119 -18.74 12.32 -18.12
C ALA A 119 -18.55 10.98 -18.89
N THR A 120 -17.34 10.41 -18.84
CA THR A 120 -16.97 9.22 -19.60
C THR A 120 -17.20 7.92 -18.82
N ASP A 121 -16.83 7.90 -17.54
CA ASP A 121 -17.01 6.76 -16.63
C ASP A 121 -17.75 7.23 -15.36
N LYS A 122 -19.04 6.89 -15.30
CA LYS A 122 -19.91 7.23 -14.16
C LYS A 122 -19.85 6.17 -13.05
N THR A 123 -19.12 5.10 -13.25
CA THR A 123 -19.12 3.94 -12.35
C THR A 123 -18.04 4.01 -11.30
N ARG A 124 -16.96 4.76 -11.55
CA ARG A 124 -15.79 4.82 -10.68
C ARG A 124 -15.62 6.21 -10.07
N PRO A 125 -15.23 6.26 -8.79
CA PRO A 125 -14.78 7.47 -8.15
C PRO A 125 -13.52 8.05 -8.80
N VAL A 126 -13.36 9.37 -8.65
CA VAL A 126 -12.17 10.10 -9.07
C VAL A 126 -11.49 10.69 -7.85
N ILE A 127 -10.19 10.49 -7.75
CA ILE A 127 -9.34 11.01 -6.70
C ILE A 127 -8.30 11.97 -7.31
N PHE A 128 -7.91 12.97 -6.57
CA PHE A 128 -6.72 13.77 -6.82
C PHE A 128 -5.73 13.47 -5.70
N SER A 129 -4.66 12.78 -6.03
CA SER A 129 -3.73 12.29 -5.03
C SER A 129 -3.00 13.45 -4.36
N TYR A 130 -3.44 13.75 -3.16
CA TYR A 130 -2.99 14.80 -2.27
C TYR A 130 -2.87 16.17 -2.93
N PRO A 131 -3.93 16.96 -3.01
CA PRO A 131 -3.87 18.31 -3.51
C PRO A 131 -2.97 19.15 -2.60
N GLY A 132 -1.78 19.49 -3.07
CA GLY A 132 -0.76 20.19 -2.27
C GLY A 132 -1.15 21.61 -1.85
N SER A 133 -2.09 22.22 -2.54
CA SER A 133 -2.77 23.44 -2.13
C SER A 133 -4.07 23.52 -2.92
N VAL A 134 -5.13 23.60 -2.17
CA VAL A 134 -6.44 23.86 -2.70
C VAL A 134 -6.66 25.36 -2.49
N GLY A 135 -6.39 26.17 -3.51
CA GLY A 135 -6.71 27.58 -3.47
C GLY A 135 -8.19 27.82 -3.13
N GLU A 136 -8.69 29.00 -3.42
CA GLU A 136 -10.10 29.36 -3.21
C GLU A 136 -11.08 28.48 -4.02
N LYS A 137 -10.58 27.74 -5.01
CA LYS A 137 -11.40 26.81 -5.80
C LYS A 137 -11.60 25.51 -5.02
N LYS A 138 -12.85 25.19 -4.75
CA LYS A 138 -13.25 23.94 -4.13
C LYS A 138 -12.82 22.78 -5.03
N PRO A 139 -11.95 21.87 -4.57
CA PRO A 139 -11.58 20.73 -5.37
C PRO A 139 -12.78 19.81 -5.53
N VAL A 140 -12.88 19.22 -6.70
CA VAL A 140 -13.93 18.26 -7.01
C VAL A 140 -13.28 16.89 -7.10
N TYR A 141 -13.47 16.08 -6.08
CA TYR A 141 -13.07 14.70 -6.03
C TYR A 141 -14.08 13.92 -5.17
N ASP A 142 -14.20 12.64 -5.44
CA ASP A 142 -15.14 11.76 -4.76
C ASP A 142 -14.54 11.15 -3.48
N ILE A 143 -13.21 11.10 -3.40
CA ILE A 143 -12.43 10.51 -2.29
C ILE A 143 -11.38 11.53 -1.85
N LEU A 144 -11.28 11.75 -0.55
CA LEU A 144 -10.22 12.58 0.02
C LEU A 144 -8.91 11.79 0.04
N SER A 145 -7.95 12.22 -0.75
CA SER A 145 -6.58 11.70 -0.68
C SER A 145 -5.82 12.33 0.48
N MET A 146 -5.10 11.49 1.20
CA MET A 146 -4.25 11.88 2.32
C MET A 146 -2.89 11.22 2.18
N HIS A 147 -1.81 11.98 2.47
CA HIS A 147 -0.45 11.45 2.50
C HIS A 147 0.09 11.50 3.93
N TYR A 148 0.78 10.43 4.35
CA TYR A 148 1.61 10.36 5.56
C TYR A 148 0.96 10.87 6.86
N GLN A 149 -0.12 10.23 7.31
CA GLN A 149 -0.64 10.50 8.65
C GLN A 149 0.40 10.15 9.72
N ASP A 150 0.15 10.61 10.94
CA ASP A 150 1.00 10.24 12.08
C ASP A 150 0.88 8.73 12.42
N VAL A 151 1.84 8.25 13.21
CA VAL A 151 1.92 6.85 13.63
C VAL A 151 0.75 6.38 14.50
N ASN A 152 -0.09 7.27 14.96
CA ASN A 152 -1.26 6.93 15.75
C ASN A 152 -2.45 6.53 14.89
N GLY A 153 -2.39 6.79 13.59
CA GLY A 153 -3.43 6.42 12.64
C GLY A 153 -4.77 7.11 12.89
N ASN A 154 -4.76 8.23 13.61
CA ASN A 154 -5.99 8.89 14.02
C ASN A 154 -6.55 9.76 12.89
N LEU A 155 -7.52 9.24 12.16
CA LEU A 155 -8.20 9.95 11.09
C LEU A 155 -8.86 11.26 11.58
N ASN A 156 -9.25 11.34 12.84
CA ASN A 156 -9.86 12.56 13.42
C ASN A 156 -8.82 13.64 13.73
N GLN A 157 -7.59 13.27 14.04
CA GLN A 157 -6.48 14.22 14.25
C GLN A 157 -5.86 14.66 12.93
N TRP A 158 -5.98 13.87 11.91
CA TRP A 158 -5.67 14.30 10.55
C TRP A 158 -6.72 15.27 10.10
N ASN A 159 -6.45 16.41 10.49
CA ASN A 159 -7.37 17.50 10.54
C ASN A 159 -7.83 17.81 9.13
N ARG A 160 -9.05 17.45 8.84
CA ARG A 160 -9.81 17.99 7.74
C ARG A 160 -9.61 19.51 7.62
N SER A 161 -9.20 20.20 8.71
CA SER A 161 -8.89 21.62 8.75
C SER A 161 -7.51 21.99 8.23
N THR A 162 -6.48 21.12 8.31
CA THR A 162 -5.13 21.44 7.83
C THR A 162 -5.04 21.56 6.32
N HIS A 163 -5.98 20.96 5.59
CA HIS A 163 -6.06 21.06 4.13
C HIS A 163 -7.28 21.82 3.65
N GLY A 164 -7.94 22.58 4.51
CA GLY A 164 -9.12 23.37 4.15
C GLY A 164 -10.33 22.53 3.74
N PHE A 165 -10.27 21.21 3.99
CA PHE A 165 -11.31 20.29 3.59
C PHE A 165 -12.19 19.91 4.78
N GLN A 166 -13.40 20.39 4.79
CA GLN A 166 -14.45 19.97 5.72
C GLN A 166 -15.35 18.92 5.03
N GLY A 167 -14.74 17.82 4.59
CA GLY A 167 -15.42 16.80 3.82
C GLY A 167 -16.26 15.87 4.70
N GLU A 168 -17.24 16.42 5.41
CA GLU A 168 -18.28 15.60 6.00
C GLU A 168 -18.98 14.79 4.90
N GLY A 169 -18.95 13.46 5.05
CA GLY A 169 -19.57 12.53 4.10
C GLY A 169 -18.72 12.08 2.92
N ILE A 170 -17.45 12.49 2.80
CA ILE A 170 -16.52 11.96 1.81
C ILE A 170 -15.56 10.96 2.46
N PRO A 171 -15.40 9.74 1.89
CA PRO A 171 -14.43 8.78 2.40
C PRO A 171 -13.00 9.26 2.18
N ALA A 172 -12.07 8.81 3.02
CA ALA A 172 -10.66 9.15 2.95
C ALA A 172 -9.80 7.92 2.67
N LEU A 173 -8.83 8.08 1.77
CA LEU A 173 -7.82 7.09 1.41
C LEU A 173 -6.44 7.68 1.67
N PHE A 174 -5.57 6.94 2.36
CA PHE A 174 -4.16 7.30 2.49
C PHE A 174 -3.37 6.65 1.35
N ASP A 175 -3.47 7.20 0.17
CA ASP A 175 -2.88 6.66 -1.04
C ASP A 175 -1.35 6.80 -1.14
N GLU A 176 -0.74 7.47 -0.14
CA GLU A 176 0.66 7.32 0.27
C GLU A 176 0.75 7.33 1.79
N TRP A 177 1.15 6.22 2.40
CA TRP A 177 1.31 6.16 3.85
C TRP A 177 2.45 5.24 4.28
N ALA A 178 2.71 5.22 5.58
CA ALA A 178 3.61 4.27 6.21
C ALA A 178 4.96 4.12 5.48
N HIS A 179 5.57 5.26 5.12
CA HIS A 179 6.87 5.24 4.47
C HIS A 179 7.87 4.44 5.31
N PRO A 180 8.47 3.35 4.78
CA PRO A 180 9.47 2.61 5.53
C PRO A 180 10.59 3.52 6.00
N ALA A 181 10.95 3.38 7.27
CA ALA A 181 11.90 4.29 7.90
C ALA A 181 13.37 3.94 7.62
N CYS A 182 13.62 2.75 7.06
CA CYS A 182 14.97 2.29 6.70
C CYS A 182 15.33 2.75 5.29
N TYR A 183 16.07 3.85 5.17
CA TYR A 183 16.46 4.42 3.89
C TYR A 183 17.73 3.81 3.29
N THR A 184 18.63 3.32 4.12
CA THR A 184 19.90 2.71 3.70
C THR A 184 20.41 1.76 4.77
N TYR A 185 21.42 0.96 4.44
CA TYR A 185 22.11 0.14 5.45
C TYR A 185 22.76 0.98 6.56
N ALA A 186 23.17 2.22 6.27
CA ALA A 186 23.68 3.12 7.30
C ALA A 186 22.64 3.42 8.37
N THR A 187 21.37 3.60 7.98
CA THR A 187 20.27 3.79 8.93
C THR A 187 20.16 2.62 9.92
N LEU A 188 20.36 1.38 9.45
CA LEU A 188 20.31 0.20 10.33
C LEU A 188 21.49 0.12 11.29
N GLN A 189 22.65 0.67 10.92
CA GLN A 189 23.81 0.73 11.81
C GLN A 189 23.64 1.79 12.90
N GLU A 190 23.01 2.90 12.55
CA GLU A 190 22.74 4.00 13.47
C GLU A 190 21.56 3.71 14.41
N ASP A 191 20.51 3.08 13.88
CA ASP A 191 19.33 2.68 14.65
C ASP A 191 18.87 1.27 14.25
N PRO A 192 19.37 0.22 14.90
CA PRO A 192 19.01 -1.17 14.58
C PRO A 192 17.55 -1.50 14.88
N ASN A 193 16.84 -0.69 15.68
CA ASN A 193 15.42 -0.91 16.01
C ASN A 193 14.46 -0.23 15.03
N ILE A 194 14.94 0.52 14.05
CA ILE A 194 14.10 1.32 13.15
C ILE A 194 13.06 0.46 12.40
N ARG A 195 13.39 -0.79 12.07
CA ARG A 195 12.48 -1.71 11.39
C ARG A 195 11.35 -2.20 12.29
N GLU A 196 11.65 -2.48 13.55
CA GLU A 196 10.65 -2.87 14.54
C GLU A 196 9.70 -1.72 14.84
N PHE A 197 10.24 -0.52 15.01
CA PHE A 197 9.45 0.72 15.14
C PHE A 197 8.48 0.87 13.97
N TRP A 198 8.96 0.71 12.74
CA TRP A 198 8.10 0.81 11.56
C TRP A 198 7.01 -0.26 11.55
N GLY A 199 7.35 -1.51 11.88
CA GLY A 199 6.40 -2.62 11.94
C GLY A 199 5.26 -2.37 12.94
N HIS A 200 5.57 -1.84 14.12
CA HIS A 200 4.57 -1.43 15.10
C HIS A 200 3.75 -0.22 14.62
N SER A 201 4.39 0.72 13.94
CA SER A 201 3.73 1.91 13.41
C SER A 201 2.67 1.56 12.38
N ILE A 202 2.98 0.70 11.39
CA ILE A 202 2.00 0.30 10.37
C ILE A 202 0.83 -0.49 10.97
N GLU A 203 1.09 -1.36 11.94
CA GLU A 203 0.02 -2.08 12.64
C GLU A 203 -0.92 -1.13 13.39
N ARG A 204 -0.37 -0.13 14.04
CA ARG A 204 -1.14 0.88 14.77
C ARG A 204 -1.94 1.78 13.83
N MET A 205 -1.30 2.27 12.76
CA MET A 205 -1.97 3.09 11.74
C MET A 205 -3.13 2.35 11.08
N TRP A 206 -2.91 1.11 10.66
CA TRP A 206 -3.95 0.30 10.04
C TRP A 206 -5.10 0.01 11.00
N SER A 207 -4.80 -0.38 12.24
CA SER A 207 -5.84 -0.65 13.22
C SER A 207 -6.68 0.58 13.53
N GLY A 208 -6.06 1.76 13.64
CA GLY A 208 -6.79 3.01 13.85
C GLY A 208 -7.67 3.39 12.65
N LEU A 209 -7.17 3.19 11.44
CA LEU A 209 -7.91 3.52 10.22
C LEU A 209 -9.05 2.53 9.96
N PHE A 210 -8.85 1.24 10.25
CA PHE A 210 -9.86 0.21 10.08
C PHE A 210 -11.12 0.47 10.90
N ASP A 211 -10.95 0.99 12.12
CA ASP A 211 -12.04 1.33 13.02
C ASP A 211 -12.62 2.74 12.78
N ALA A 212 -12.03 3.54 11.87
CA ALA A 212 -12.45 4.91 11.62
C ALA A 212 -13.57 5.00 10.57
N PRO A 213 -14.71 5.63 10.88
CA PRO A 213 -15.79 5.83 9.90
C PRO A 213 -15.30 6.59 8.66
N GLY A 214 -15.54 6.02 7.48
CA GLY A 214 -15.13 6.60 6.20
C GLY A 214 -13.66 6.41 5.84
N GLY A 215 -12.89 5.67 6.66
CA GLY A 215 -11.54 5.25 6.32
C GLY A 215 -11.54 4.11 5.31
N LEU A 216 -10.90 4.28 4.14
CA LEU A 216 -10.83 3.28 3.09
C LEU A 216 -9.57 2.40 3.17
N GLY A 217 -8.53 2.87 3.83
CA GLY A 217 -7.25 2.18 3.91
C GLY A 217 -6.09 3.05 3.44
N GLY A 218 -4.98 2.40 3.04
CA GLY A 218 -3.82 3.10 2.55
C GLY A 218 -2.89 2.25 1.69
N ALA A 219 -2.10 2.92 0.85
CA ALA A 219 -1.05 2.33 0.04
C ALA A 219 0.34 2.67 0.61
N ILE A 220 1.12 1.66 0.95
CA ILE A 220 2.48 1.85 1.49
C ILE A 220 3.36 2.51 0.44
N TRP A 221 4.03 3.59 0.81
CA TRP A 221 5.07 4.20 -0.01
C TRP A 221 6.44 3.79 0.52
N GLY A 222 7.11 2.80 -0.06
CA GLY A 222 6.69 2.17 -1.31
C GLY A 222 6.79 0.65 -1.24
N TYR A 223 6.33 0.01 -2.30
CA TYR A 223 6.38 -1.44 -2.41
C TYR A 223 7.78 -1.95 -2.70
N VAL A 224 8.45 -1.42 -3.70
CA VAL A 224 9.79 -1.82 -4.13
C VAL A 224 10.80 -0.71 -3.88
N ASP A 225 12.02 -1.08 -3.54
CA ASP A 225 13.11 -0.10 -3.38
C ASP A 225 13.23 0.79 -4.62
N GLU A 226 13.24 2.09 -4.43
CA GLU A 226 13.47 3.09 -5.47
C GLU A 226 14.95 3.39 -5.62
N THR A 227 15.72 2.36 -5.91
CA THR A 227 17.15 2.46 -6.00
C THR A 227 17.68 1.96 -7.32
N PHE A 228 18.71 2.63 -7.80
CA PHE A 228 19.60 2.12 -8.82
C PHE A 228 20.88 1.71 -8.12
N MET A 229 21.21 0.45 -8.14
CA MET A 229 22.50 0.01 -7.65
C MET A 229 23.51 0.22 -8.75
N LEU A 230 24.44 1.13 -8.51
CA LEU A 230 25.54 1.42 -9.42
C LEU A 230 26.79 0.71 -8.91
N PRO A 231 27.48 -0.06 -9.74
CA PRO A 231 28.86 -0.43 -9.45
C PRO A 231 29.74 0.83 -9.44
N GLU A 232 30.93 0.71 -8.93
CA GLU A 232 31.84 1.84 -8.73
C GLU A 232 31.95 2.81 -9.92
N PRO A 233 32.08 4.13 -9.68
CA PRO A 233 31.77 5.19 -10.66
C PRO A 233 32.78 5.38 -11.79
N LYS A 234 33.61 4.41 -12.13
CA LYS A 234 34.68 4.57 -13.15
C LYS A 234 34.46 3.85 -14.46
N VAL A 235 33.23 3.46 -14.80
CA VAL A 235 33.02 2.50 -15.84
C VAL A 235 32.12 3.03 -16.95
N GLY A 236 32.60 3.00 -18.18
CA GLY A 236 31.89 3.50 -19.35
C GLY A 236 30.69 2.63 -19.79
N THR A 237 29.98 3.09 -20.80
CA THR A 237 28.72 2.53 -21.30
C THR A 237 28.79 1.02 -21.65
N ALA A 238 29.94 0.51 -22.06
CA ALA A 238 30.12 -0.91 -22.37
C ALA A 238 30.06 -1.80 -21.13
N PHE A 239 30.59 -1.33 -20.02
CA PHE A 239 30.50 -2.04 -18.73
C PHE A 239 29.06 -2.17 -18.25
N TRP A 240 28.27 -1.10 -18.33
CA TRP A 240 26.88 -1.12 -17.90
C TRP A 240 26.05 -2.16 -18.65
N LYS A 241 26.28 -2.31 -19.96
CA LYS A 241 25.58 -3.30 -20.78
C LYS A 241 25.91 -4.72 -20.35
N GLU A 242 27.18 -5.00 -20.09
CA GLU A 242 27.62 -6.33 -19.65
C GLU A 242 27.21 -6.61 -18.22
N PHE A 243 27.37 -5.65 -17.33
CA PHE A 243 26.96 -5.76 -15.94
C PHE A 243 25.44 -6.01 -15.80
N ALA A 244 24.62 -5.25 -16.50
CA ALA A 244 23.16 -5.45 -16.47
C ALA A 244 22.73 -6.83 -16.96
N ARG A 245 23.52 -7.45 -17.83
CA ARG A 245 23.27 -8.79 -18.37
C ARG A 245 23.68 -9.92 -17.42
N THR A 246 24.71 -9.72 -16.62
CA THR A 246 25.36 -10.77 -15.84
C THR A 246 25.28 -10.60 -14.33
N ALA A 247 24.96 -9.40 -13.84
CA ALA A 247 24.95 -9.10 -12.41
C ALA A 247 23.85 -9.86 -11.65
N LYS A 248 24.23 -10.35 -10.49
CA LYS A 248 23.33 -10.98 -9.52
C LYS A 248 23.13 -10.06 -8.32
N PRO A 249 22.11 -10.29 -7.50
CA PRO A 249 21.89 -9.50 -6.29
C PRO A 249 23.12 -9.37 -5.38
N GLU A 250 23.93 -10.39 -5.31
CA GLU A 250 25.15 -10.47 -4.48
C GLU A 250 26.28 -9.54 -4.97
N ASP A 251 26.23 -9.16 -6.25
CA ASP A 251 27.25 -8.28 -6.85
C ASP A 251 27.04 -6.81 -6.49
N TYR A 252 25.90 -6.48 -5.89
CA TYR A 252 25.51 -5.13 -5.53
C TYR A 252 25.70 -4.91 -4.04
N GLN A 253 26.91 -4.63 -3.63
CA GLN A 253 27.21 -4.32 -2.24
C GLN A 253 27.35 -2.80 -2.03
N GLY A 254 26.29 -2.19 -1.52
CA GLY A 254 26.42 -1.04 -0.66
C GLY A 254 26.45 0.34 -1.27
N LYS A 255 26.25 0.56 -2.58
CA LYS A 255 26.02 1.92 -3.09
C LYS A 255 24.70 1.98 -3.85
N CYS A 256 23.73 2.54 -3.19
CA CYS A 256 22.44 2.87 -3.72
C CYS A 256 22.48 4.27 -4.33
N VAL A 257 22.02 4.39 -5.58
CA VAL A 257 21.76 5.67 -6.22
C VAL A 257 20.28 5.72 -6.54
N GLY A 258 19.63 6.76 -6.12
CA GLY A 258 18.20 6.94 -6.27
C GLY A 258 17.61 7.54 -5.03
N TYR A 259 16.33 7.31 -4.82
CA TYR A 259 15.62 7.87 -3.67
C TYR A 259 15.88 7.10 -2.39
N GLY A 260 15.98 5.77 -2.42
CA GLY A 260 16.33 4.99 -1.25
C GLY A 260 15.85 3.53 -1.27
N GLU A 261 16.33 2.76 -0.29
CA GLU A 261 16.00 1.35 -0.07
C GLU A 261 14.77 1.21 0.84
N TRP A 262 13.75 1.98 0.58
CA TRP A 262 12.54 2.07 1.42
C TRP A 262 11.36 1.20 0.98
N GLY A 263 11.58 0.30 0.02
CA GLY A 263 10.56 -0.69 -0.33
C GLY A 263 10.35 -1.72 0.76
N ILE A 264 9.21 -2.38 0.76
CA ILE A 264 8.98 -3.57 1.57
C ILE A 264 9.60 -4.82 0.94
N VAL A 265 9.90 -4.76 -0.36
CA VAL A 265 10.76 -5.69 -1.08
C VAL A 265 11.90 -4.93 -1.75
N ASP A 266 13.00 -5.61 -2.02
CA ASP A 266 14.11 -5.01 -2.76
C ASP A 266 13.85 -4.99 -4.29
N VAL A 267 14.80 -4.44 -5.05
CA VAL A 267 14.69 -4.32 -6.52
C VAL A 267 14.56 -5.67 -7.24
N TRP A 268 14.99 -6.77 -6.64
CA TRP A 268 14.85 -8.14 -7.13
C TRP A 268 13.62 -8.86 -6.59
N ARG A 269 12.75 -8.17 -5.84
CA ARG A 269 11.55 -8.70 -5.19
C ARG A 269 11.83 -9.69 -4.08
N ARG A 270 13.01 -9.60 -3.45
CA ARG A 270 13.27 -10.34 -2.22
C ARG A 270 12.54 -9.65 -1.06
N GLU A 271 11.92 -10.47 -0.23
CA GLU A 271 11.14 -10.00 0.92
C GLU A 271 12.06 -9.43 2.00
N LYS A 272 11.78 -8.20 2.41
CA LYS A 272 12.47 -7.54 3.53
C LYS A 272 11.69 -7.75 4.83
N PRO A 273 12.25 -7.46 6.02
CA PRO A 273 11.49 -7.51 7.27
C PRO A 273 10.18 -6.72 7.22
N GLU A 274 10.15 -5.61 6.50
CA GLU A 274 8.99 -4.77 6.27
C GLU A 274 7.85 -5.52 5.54
N PHE A 275 8.16 -6.45 4.67
CA PHE A 275 7.16 -7.31 4.01
C PHE A 275 6.40 -8.16 5.03
N TRP A 276 7.12 -8.75 5.97
CA TRP A 276 6.54 -9.60 7.00
C TRP A 276 5.78 -8.80 8.06
N ALA A 277 6.27 -7.61 8.40
CA ALA A 277 5.54 -6.67 9.24
C ALA A 277 4.23 -6.22 8.59
N THR A 278 4.25 -5.93 7.28
CA THR A 278 3.04 -5.62 6.49
C THR A 278 2.06 -6.79 6.51
N LYS A 279 2.54 -8.00 6.24
CA LYS A 279 1.69 -9.20 6.27
C LYS A 279 0.99 -9.38 7.61
N LYS A 280 1.71 -9.17 8.70
CA LYS A 280 1.14 -9.24 10.05
C LYS A 280 0.12 -8.13 10.29
N ALA A 281 0.47 -6.89 9.99
CA ALA A 281 -0.40 -5.73 10.19
C ALA A 281 -1.72 -5.83 9.40
N TYR A 282 -1.64 -6.34 8.17
CA TYR A 282 -2.78 -6.46 7.26
C TYR A 282 -3.50 -7.81 7.36
N SER A 283 -3.13 -8.68 8.32
CA SER A 283 -3.85 -9.93 8.52
C SER A 283 -5.34 -9.66 8.75
N PRO A 284 -6.23 -10.24 7.95
CA PRO A 284 -7.67 -10.06 8.13
C PRO A 284 -8.22 -10.86 9.33
N VAL A 285 -7.45 -11.79 9.88
CA VAL A 285 -7.81 -12.50 11.10
C VAL A 285 -6.92 -12.02 12.24
N ARG A 286 -7.52 -11.42 13.26
CA ARG A 286 -6.79 -10.88 14.40
C ARG A 286 -7.01 -11.71 15.65
N LEU A 287 -5.94 -12.32 16.13
CA LEU A 287 -5.92 -12.85 17.50
C LEU A 287 -5.83 -11.67 18.46
N MET A 288 -6.83 -11.56 19.36
CA MET A 288 -6.99 -10.40 20.24
C MET A 288 -6.15 -10.50 21.52
N THR A 289 -5.39 -11.58 21.68
CA THR A 289 -4.45 -11.78 22.77
C THR A 289 -3.15 -12.39 22.26
N THR A 290 -2.04 -11.97 22.80
CA THR A 290 -0.70 -12.53 22.55
C THR A 290 -0.23 -13.45 23.69
N GLU A 291 -0.94 -13.42 24.81
CA GLU A 291 -0.63 -14.20 25.99
C GLU A 291 -1.89 -14.81 26.60
N VAL A 292 -1.77 -16.00 27.14
CA VAL A 292 -2.79 -16.64 27.95
C VAL A 292 -2.32 -16.66 29.38
N ALA A 293 -2.71 -15.63 30.13
CA ALA A 293 -2.24 -15.42 31.50
C ALA A 293 -2.76 -16.46 32.50
N SER A 294 -3.84 -17.18 32.17
CA SER A 294 -4.45 -18.15 33.10
C SER A 294 -4.95 -19.34 32.26
N PHE A 295 -4.48 -20.52 32.60
CA PHE A 295 -4.87 -21.78 31.96
C PHE A 295 -4.76 -22.93 32.92
N LEU A 296 -5.46 -24.03 32.64
CA LEU A 296 -5.28 -25.30 33.31
C LEU A 296 -4.79 -26.33 32.30
N SER A 297 -3.72 -27.04 32.65
CA SER A 297 -3.19 -28.12 31.84
C SER A 297 -4.27 -29.20 31.64
N GLY A 298 -4.41 -29.69 30.41
CA GLY A 298 -5.46 -30.65 30.06
C GLY A 298 -6.85 -30.03 29.79
N GLN A 299 -6.97 -28.72 29.79
CA GLN A 299 -8.22 -28.04 29.40
C GLN A 299 -8.07 -27.32 28.04
N ARG A 300 -9.19 -27.11 27.35
CA ARG A 300 -9.26 -26.33 26.11
C ARG A 300 -8.99 -24.86 26.41
N LEU A 301 -8.36 -24.17 25.45
CA LEU A 301 -8.22 -22.70 25.49
C LEU A 301 -9.30 -22.06 24.62
N LEU A 302 -9.75 -20.89 25.08
CA LEU A 302 -10.69 -20.03 24.34
C LEU A 302 -9.97 -18.72 24.04
N LEU A 303 -9.67 -18.52 22.76
CA LEU A 303 -8.90 -17.36 22.32
C LEU A 303 -9.80 -16.39 21.56
N PRO A 304 -9.86 -15.11 21.94
CA PRO A 304 -10.69 -14.14 21.24
C PRO A 304 -10.11 -13.82 19.87
N LEU A 305 -10.96 -13.92 18.84
CA LEU A 305 -10.67 -13.57 17.44
C LEU A 305 -11.51 -12.38 17.00
N TYR A 306 -10.97 -11.64 16.06
CA TYR A 306 -11.68 -10.62 15.29
C TYR A 306 -11.54 -10.90 13.79
N ASN A 307 -12.66 -11.10 13.11
CA ASN A 307 -12.72 -11.21 11.67
C ASN A 307 -12.74 -9.82 11.03
N ARG A 308 -11.67 -9.43 10.35
CA ARG A 308 -11.55 -8.18 9.59
C ARG A 308 -11.68 -8.36 8.08
N PHE A 309 -12.12 -9.53 7.62
CA PHE A 309 -12.55 -9.67 6.24
C PHE A 309 -13.83 -8.85 5.98
N ASP A 310 -13.99 -8.39 4.74
CA ASP A 310 -15.20 -7.67 4.31
C ASP A 310 -16.29 -8.64 3.79
N HIS A 311 -15.90 -9.82 3.29
CA HIS A 311 -16.81 -10.71 2.57
C HIS A 311 -16.66 -12.20 2.92
N THR A 312 -15.73 -12.58 3.82
CA THR A 312 -15.39 -13.96 4.14
C THR A 312 -15.75 -14.28 5.59
N ASP A 313 -16.59 -15.29 5.84
CA ASP A 313 -16.77 -15.84 7.19
C ASP A 313 -15.53 -16.67 7.56
N LEU A 314 -15.19 -16.75 8.85
CA LEU A 314 -14.01 -17.52 9.25
C LEU A 314 -14.17 -19.02 9.09
N ASP A 315 -15.37 -19.56 8.94
CA ASP A 315 -15.57 -20.99 8.64
C ASP A 315 -15.12 -21.37 7.21
N GLU A 316 -14.87 -20.39 6.34
CA GLU A 316 -14.36 -20.60 4.98
C GLU A 316 -12.83 -20.74 4.93
N ILE A 317 -12.11 -20.47 6.03
CA ILE A 317 -10.65 -20.53 6.08
C ILE A 317 -10.16 -21.80 6.78
N LYS A 318 -8.88 -22.14 6.58
CA LYS A 318 -8.22 -23.23 7.30
C LYS A 318 -7.39 -22.67 8.44
N ILE A 319 -7.49 -23.31 9.60
CA ILE A 319 -6.75 -22.92 10.80
C ILE A 319 -5.90 -24.10 11.27
N ARG A 320 -4.64 -23.83 11.56
CA ARG A 320 -3.72 -24.80 12.19
C ARG A 320 -3.05 -24.18 13.38
N TYR A 321 -2.77 -24.99 14.39
CA TYR A 321 -1.93 -24.60 15.50
C TYR A 321 -0.77 -25.56 15.68
N THR A 322 0.33 -25.03 16.20
CA THR A 322 1.51 -25.82 16.56
C THR A 322 1.82 -25.60 18.03
N TYR A 323 1.87 -26.68 18.77
CA TYR A 323 2.29 -26.70 20.17
C TYR A 323 3.34 -27.77 20.38
N LYS A 324 4.48 -27.43 21.01
CA LYS A 324 5.63 -28.33 21.21
C LYS A 324 6.06 -29.06 19.96
N GLY A 325 6.08 -28.37 18.83
CA GLY A 325 6.51 -28.93 17.54
C GLY A 325 5.48 -29.83 16.86
N VAL A 326 4.31 -30.04 17.43
CA VAL A 326 3.22 -30.83 16.82
C VAL A 326 2.20 -29.90 16.21
N GLU A 327 2.03 -29.98 14.88
CA GLU A 327 1.00 -29.24 14.15
C GLU A 327 -0.32 -30.04 14.11
N LYS A 328 -1.42 -29.35 14.34
CA LYS A 328 -2.79 -29.89 14.27
C LYS A 328 -3.72 -28.92 13.57
N GLU A 329 -4.70 -29.44 12.83
CA GLU A 329 -5.76 -28.66 12.20
C GLU A 329 -6.88 -28.39 13.20
N LEU A 330 -7.50 -27.21 13.11
CA LEU A 330 -8.64 -26.80 13.93
C LEU A 330 -9.88 -26.61 13.09
N PRO A 331 -11.06 -26.95 13.61
CA PRO A 331 -12.31 -26.48 13.04
C PRO A 331 -12.33 -24.94 13.10
N ALA A 332 -12.58 -24.31 11.96
CA ALA A 332 -12.72 -22.86 11.91
C ALA A 332 -14.10 -22.46 12.49
N PRO A 333 -14.14 -21.45 13.36
CA PRO A 333 -15.40 -20.97 13.90
C PRO A 333 -16.16 -20.15 12.87
N SER A 334 -17.48 -20.21 12.86
CA SER A 334 -18.29 -19.27 12.08
C SER A 334 -18.30 -17.92 12.80
N ILE A 335 -17.55 -16.96 12.24
CA ILE A 335 -17.47 -15.57 12.69
C ILE A 335 -17.62 -14.71 11.45
N ALA A 336 -18.75 -14.05 11.32
CA ALA A 336 -19.08 -13.21 10.16
C ALA A 336 -18.10 -12.02 10.02
N PRO A 337 -17.99 -11.41 8.82
CA PRO A 337 -17.21 -10.20 8.59
C PRO A 337 -17.47 -9.13 9.64
N HIS A 338 -16.39 -8.47 10.07
CA HIS A 338 -16.40 -7.42 11.11
C HIS A 338 -16.92 -7.85 12.50
N GLN A 339 -17.02 -9.15 12.75
CA GLN A 339 -17.48 -9.68 14.05
C GLN A 339 -16.33 -10.27 14.87
N LYS A 340 -16.50 -10.24 16.19
CA LYS A 340 -15.62 -10.89 17.16
C LYS A 340 -16.22 -12.19 17.63
N GLY A 341 -15.36 -13.17 17.92
CA GLY A 341 -15.76 -14.48 18.41
C GLY A 341 -14.63 -15.21 19.13
N LEU A 342 -14.75 -16.51 19.28
CA LEU A 342 -13.78 -17.33 20.00
C LEU A 342 -13.26 -18.47 19.12
N LEU A 343 -11.93 -18.64 19.12
CA LEU A 343 -11.27 -19.84 18.63
C LEU A 343 -11.10 -20.83 19.77
N VAL A 344 -11.53 -22.05 19.59
CA VAL A 344 -11.39 -23.12 20.56
C VAL A 344 -10.16 -23.95 20.20
N ILE A 345 -9.13 -23.94 21.05
CA ILE A 345 -8.00 -24.85 20.94
C ILE A 345 -8.29 -26.07 21.82
N PRO A 346 -8.16 -27.31 21.31
CA PRO A 346 -8.36 -28.54 22.09
C PRO A 346 -7.44 -28.60 23.30
N ALA A 347 -7.80 -29.44 24.25
CA ALA A 347 -7.02 -29.68 25.45
C ALA A 347 -5.63 -30.25 25.12
N GLU A 348 -4.60 -29.63 25.70
CA GLU A 348 -3.21 -30.09 25.63
C GLU A 348 -2.59 -30.08 27.03
N ALA A 349 -1.45 -30.69 27.19
CA ALA A 349 -0.65 -30.59 28.40
C ALA A 349 0.08 -29.23 28.45
N TRP A 350 -0.71 -28.16 28.63
CA TRP A 350 -0.21 -26.78 28.62
C TRP A 350 0.84 -26.55 29.69
N GLN A 351 1.88 -25.81 29.34
CA GLN A 351 2.97 -25.44 30.24
C GLN A 351 3.26 -23.95 30.11
N GLU A 352 3.56 -23.31 31.22
CA GLU A 352 3.96 -21.91 31.25
C GLU A 352 5.26 -21.69 30.46
N GLY A 353 5.35 -20.57 29.73
CA GLY A 353 6.50 -20.22 28.92
C GLY A 353 6.58 -20.92 27.55
N GLU A 354 5.67 -21.84 27.24
CA GLU A 354 5.65 -22.53 25.94
C GLU A 354 4.90 -21.70 24.88
N LEU A 355 5.42 -21.78 23.65
CA LEU A 355 4.85 -21.08 22.51
C LEU A 355 3.71 -21.90 21.86
N LEU A 356 2.56 -21.23 21.68
CA LEU A 356 1.45 -21.70 20.84
C LEU A 356 1.41 -20.86 19.57
N SER A 357 1.74 -21.45 18.41
CA SER A 357 1.63 -20.79 17.10
C SER A 357 0.30 -21.12 16.45
N ILE A 358 -0.36 -20.13 15.87
CA ILE A 358 -1.62 -20.29 15.15
C ILE A 358 -1.47 -19.68 13.76
N CYS A 359 -1.82 -20.44 12.72
CA CYS A 359 -1.75 -20.03 11.33
C CYS A 359 -3.13 -20.08 10.70
N PHE A 360 -3.46 -19.05 9.93
CA PHE A 360 -4.69 -18.90 9.15
C PHE A 360 -4.35 -18.94 7.66
N TYR A 361 -5.12 -19.72 6.85
CA TYR A 361 -4.86 -19.96 5.43
C TYR A 361 -6.10 -19.70 4.57
#